data_0b17721a13a78a2cf3db9497f90711da
#
_entry.id   0b17721a13a78a2cf3db9497f90711da
#
_cell.length_a   1.000
_cell.length_b   1.000
_cell.length_c   1.000
_cell.angle_alpha   90.00
_cell.angle_beta   90.00
_cell.angle_gamma   90.00
#
_symmetry.space_group_name_H-M   'P 1'
#
loop_
_entity.id
_entity.type
_entity.pdbx_description
1 polymer ?
#
loop_
_entity_poly.entity_id
_entity_poly.type
_entity_poly.pdbx_seq_one_letter_code
_entity_poly.pdbx_strand_id
1 'polypeptide(L)'
;MKPVLFFLHGGPGMPAMFLAHACQSSLERDFVVVHLDRRGAGKSFNAALKGESLSVSRTLEDTYELARLLRERFSRSRIYLVGHSWGSYLGLLALRDHPEYYGAYVGMGQLAGTRAEVQEIRREFVSRAAKEAGDRELSARLVSRDKEVDSAHFPFFEEPDRFHREMVRLDQTVREFWAGR
;
A
#
# COMPACT_ATOMS: atom_id res chain seq x y z
N MET A 1 -7.74 16.09 -23.71
CA MET A 1 -6.88 15.05 -23.10
C MET A 1 -7.36 14.82 -21.68
N LYS A 2 -7.62 13.57 -21.29
CA LYS A 2 -8.13 13.21 -19.96
C LYS A 2 -7.12 13.56 -18.86
N PRO A 3 -7.56 13.92 -17.64
CA PRO A 3 -6.68 14.08 -16.49
C PRO A 3 -6.03 12.74 -16.11
N VAL A 4 -4.86 12.82 -15.47
CA VAL A 4 -4.11 11.63 -15.02
C VAL A 4 -4.48 11.31 -13.57
N LEU A 5 -4.85 10.07 -13.30
CA LEU A 5 -5.10 9.51 -11.98
C LEU A 5 -4.00 8.50 -11.65
N PHE A 6 -3.13 8.86 -10.73
CA PHE A 6 -2.03 8.02 -10.29
C PHE A 6 -2.40 7.25 -9.02
N PHE A 7 -2.31 5.93 -9.07
CA PHE A 7 -2.79 5.04 -8.02
C PHE A 7 -1.64 4.37 -7.28
N LEU A 8 -1.55 4.59 -5.97
CA LEU A 8 -0.60 3.95 -5.05
C LEU A 8 -1.30 2.81 -4.30
N HIS A 9 -0.92 1.57 -4.60
CA HIS A 9 -1.50 0.39 -3.97
C HIS A 9 -1.04 0.18 -2.52
N GLY A 10 -1.79 -0.64 -1.79
CA GLY A 10 -1.49 -1.05 -0.42
C GLY A 10 -0.44 -2.16 -0.30
N GLY A 11 -0.44 -2.80 0.80
CA GLY A 11 0.44 -3.93 1.10
C GLY A 11 1.44 -3.66 2.20
N PRO A 12 2.67 -3.29 1.95
CA PRO A 12 3.31 -2.52 0.87
C PRO A 12 3.63 -3.28 -0.42
N GLY A 13 3.71 -4.57 -0.43
CA GLY A 13 4.12 -5.36 -1.59
C GLY A 13 3.01 -6.05 -2.38
N MET A 14 1.74 -5.65 -2.19
CA MET A 14 0.62 -6.27 -2.89
C MET A 14 0.21 -5.41 -4.10
N PRO A 15 0.58 -5.81 -5.33
CA PRO A 15 0.20 -5.08 -6.53
C PRO A 15 -1.32 -5.11 -6.73
N ALA A 16 -1.89 -4.02 -7.25
CA ALA A 16 -3.33 -3.87 -7.40
C ALA A 16 -3.81 -3.95 -8.86
N MET A 17 -2.96 -4.34 -9.79
CA MET A 17 -3.29 -4.37 -11.22
C MET A 17 -4.48 -5.27 -11.53
N PHE A 18 -4.63 -6.39 -10.83
CA PHE A 18 -5.78 -7.29 -10.99
C PHE A 18 -7.11 -6.63 -10.54
N LEU A 19 -7.07 -5.82 -9.47
CA LEU A 19 -8.24 -5.03 -9.04
C LEU A 19 -8.56 -3.92 -10.03
N ALA A 20 -7.54 -3.30 -10.62
CA ALA A 20 -7.73 -2.30 -11.65
C ALA A 20 -8.52 -2.86 -12.83
N HIS A 21 -8.11 -4.02 -13.36
CA HIS A 21 -8.82 -4.68 -14.44
C HIS A 21 -10.25 -5.11 -14.07
N ALA A 22 -10.45 -5.59 -12.86
CA ALA A 22 -11.76 -6.09 -12.42
C ALA A 22 -12.77 -4.98 -12.09
N CYS A 23 -12.31 -3.87 -11.49
CA CYS A 23 -13.21 -2.92 -10.82
C CYS A 23 -13.06 -1.46 -11.24
N GLN A 24 -12.01 -1.08 -11.98
CA GLN A 24 -11.69 0.33 -12.22
C GLN A 24 -11.87 0.79 -13.67
N SER A 25 -12.35 -0.08 -14.56
CA SER A 25 -12.57 0.26 -15.97
C SER A 25 -13.49 1.48 -16.17
N SER A 26 -14.42 1.72 -15.25
CA SER A 26 -15.28 2.90 -15.28
C SER A 26 -14.52 4.21 -15.14
N LEU A 27 -13.40 4.23 -14.41
CA LEU A 27 -12.56 5.41 -14.25
C LEU A 27 -11.84 5.80 -15.55
N GLU A 28 -11.56 4.83 -16.41
CA GLU A 28 -10.88 5.06 -17.68
C GLU A 28 -11.71 5.88 -18.67
N ARG A 29 -13.02 6.02 -18.43
CA ARG A 29 -13.88 6.91 -19.22
C ARG A 29 -13.47 8.38 -19.04
N ASP A 30 -13.04 8.77 -17.84
CA ASP A 30 -12.80 10.16 -17.47
C ASP A 30 -11.33 10.46 -17.20
N PHE A 31 -10.52 9.44 -16.90
CA PHE A 31 -9.11 9.56 -16.52
C PHE A 31 -8.20 8.69 -17.40
N VAL A 32 -6.93 9.08 -17.45
CA VAL A 32 -5.82 8.18 -17.73
C VAL A 32 -5.42 7.57 -16.39
N VAL A 33 -5.79 6.31 -16.15
CA VAL A 33 -5.51 5.63 -14.88
C VAL A 33 -4.14 4.98 -14.95
N VAL A 34 -3.27 5.30 -14.01
CA VAL A 34 -1.90 4.79 -13.94
C VAL A 34 -1.68 4.07 -12.62
N HIS A 35 -1.29 2.82 -12.70
CA HIS A 35 -0.89 1.99 -11.56
C HIS A 35 0.63 1.79 -11.56
N LEU A 36 1.23 1.89 -10.39
CA LEU A 36 2.63 1.57 -10.17
C LEU A 36 2.73 0.24 -9.42
N ASP A 37 3.30 -0.78 -10.08
CA ASP A 37 3.87 -1.90 -9.34
C ASP A 37 5.20 -1.42 -8.76
N ARG A 38 5.21 -1.13 -7.47
CA ARG A 38 6.40 -0.60 -6.79
C ARG A 38 7.55 -1.61 -6.82
N ARG A 39 8.76 -1.13 -6.64
CA ARG A 39 9.96 -2.00 -6.56
C ARG A 39 9.73 -3.16 -5.59
N GLY A 40 10.14 -4.35 -5.98
CA GLY A 40 9.92 -5.59 -5.22
C GLY A 40 8.51 -6.16 -5.28
N ALA A 41 7.59 -5.60 -6.09
CA ALA A 41 6.22 -6.06 -6.21
C ALA A 41 5.78 -6.22 -7.67
N GLY A 42 4.87 -7.15 -7.95
CA GLY A 42 4.26 -7.36 -9.26
C GLY A 42 5.28 -7.50 -10.39
N LYS A 43 5.11 -6.73 -11.45
CA LYS A 43 6.04 -6.73 -12.61
C LYS A 43 7.40 -6.10 -12.31
N SER A 44 7.50 -5.32 -11.23
CA SER A 44 8.75 -4.74 -10.74
C SER A 44 9.46 -5.63 -9.71
N PHE A 45 9.00 -6.88 -9.55
CA PHE A 45 9.63 -7.85 -8.66
C PHE A 45 11.01 -8.24 -9.19
N ASN A 46 12.00 -8.22 -8.31
CA ASN A 46 13.36 -8.71 -8.58
C ASN A 46 13.91 -9.35 -7.31
N ALA A 47 14.20 -10.65 -7.37
CA ALA A 47 14.72 -11.43 -6.24
C ALA A 47 16.11 -10.96 -5.76
N ALA A 48 16.86 -10.25 -6.60
CA ALA A 48 18.17 -9.70 -6.25
C ALA A 48 18.11 -8.37 -5.48
N LEU A 49 16.91 -7.78 -5.30
CA LEU A 49 16.77 -6.55 -4.50
C LEU A 49 17.11 -6.82 -3.03
N LYS A 50 17.92 -5.94 -2.46
CA LYS A 50 18.24 -5.95 -1.03
C LYS A 50 17.21 -5.09 -0.27
N GLY A 51 17.06 -5.38 1.04
CA GLY A 51 16.11 -4.67 1.90
C GLY A 51 16.28 -3.15 1.92
N GLU A 52 17.51 -2.65 1.84
CA GLU A 52 17.82 -1.21 1.73
C GLU A 52 17.13 -0.54 0.53
N SER A 53 16.99 -1.28 -0.58
CA SER A 53 16.28 -0.81 -1.78
C SER A 53 14.76 -0.75 -1.62
N LEU A 54 14.22 -1.30 -0.54
CA LEU A 54 12.80 -1.35 -0.23
C LEU A 54 12.37 -0.36 0.85
N SER A 55 13.26 0.57 1.24
CA SER A 55 12.96 1.60 2.23
C SER A 55 11.81 2.53 1.81
N VAL A 56 11.15 3.13 2.79
CA VAL A 56 10.09 4.13 2.54
C VAL A 56 10.62 5.29 1.71
N SER A 57 11.81 5.81 2.06
CA SER A 57 12.45 6.91 1.32
C SER A 57 12.65 6.56 -0.14
N ARG A 58 13.16 5.37 -0.42
CA ARG A 58 13.39 4.93 -1.81
C ARG A 58 12.08 4.74 -2.58
N THR A 59 11.04 4.24 -1.92
CA THR A 59 9.71 4.12 -2.52
C THR A 59 9.08 5.49 -2.81
N LEU A 60 9.34 6.49 -1.96
CA LEU A 60 8.91 7.86 -2.19
C LEU A 60 9.64 8.50 -3.38
N GLU A 61 10.97 8.29 -3.49
CA GLU A 61 11.73 8.77 -4.64
C GLU A 61 11.16 8.23 -5.96
N ASP A 62 10.85 6.92 -6.03
CA ASP A 62 10.20 6.32 -7.20
C ASP A 62 8.82 6.95 -7.48
N THR A 63 8.07 7.27 -6.42
CA THR A 63 6.76 7.92 -6.54
C THR A 63 6.89 9.33 -7.11
N TYR A 64 7.89 10.10 -6.65
CA TYR A 64 8.15 11.46 -7.15
C TYR A 64 8.61 11.45 -8.60
N GLU A 65 9.54 10.54 -8.93
CA GLU A 65 10.04 10.39 -10.30
C GLU A 65 8.90 10.06 -11.26
N LEU A 66 8.05 9.08 -10.92
CA LEU A 66 6.92 8.73 -11.76
C LEU A 66 5.90 9.87 -11.85
N ALA A 67 5.60 10.55 -10.76
CA ALA A 67 4.68 11.69 -10.79
C ALA A 67 5.19 12.80 -11.73
N ARG A 68 6.50 13.10 -11.68
CA ARG A 68 7.14 14.06 -12.59
C ARG A 68 7.02 13.61 -14.05
N LEU A 69 7.39 12.35 -14.35
CA LEU A 69 7.29 11.77 -15.69
C LEU A 69 5.86 11.77 -16.24
N LEU A 70 4.87 11.48 -15.41
CA LEU A 70 3.46 11.52 -15.82
C LEU A 70 3.02 12.95 -16.16
N ARG A 71 3.42 13.93 -15.35
CA ARG A 71 3.12 15.35 -15.63
C ARG A 71 3.71 15.79 -16.97
N GLU A 72 4.97 15.44 -17.22
CA GLU A 72 5.66 15.76 -18.48
C GLU A 72 5.01 15.05 -19.67
N ARG A 73 4.82 13.72 -19.59
CA ARG A 73 4.26 12.91 -20.68
C ARG A 73 2.87 13.33 -21.10
N PHE A 74 2.04 13.72 -20.16
CA PHE A 74 0.65 14.13 -20.42
C PHE A 74 0.46 15.65 -20.47
N SER A 75 1.55 16.43 -20.42
CA SER A 75 1.54 17.90 -20.43
C SER A 75 0.56 18.46 -19.39
N ARG A 76 0.67 17.98 -18.14
CA ARG A 76 -0.18 18.38 -17.01
C ARG A 76 0.66 19.08 -15.95
N SER A 77 0.21 20.26 -15.51
CA SER A 77 0.83 20.94 -14.37
C SER A 77 0.64 20.16 -13.06
N ARG A 78 -0.50 19.49 -12.94
CA ARG A 78 -0.86 18.64 -11.79
C ARG A 78 -1.56 17.37 -12.24
N ILE A 79 -1.41 16.29 -11.44
CA ILE A 79 -2.11 15.02 -11.59
C ILE A 79 -2.96 14.74 -10.35
N TYR A 80 -3.88 13.79 -10.43
CA TYR A 80 -4.64 13.33 -9.28
C TYR A 80 -3.96 12.12 -8.66
N LEU A 81 -3.95 12.04 -7.33
CA LEU A 81 -3.32 10.96 -6.58
C LEU A 81 -4.37 10.18 -5.78
N VAL A 82 -4.32 8.86 -5.87
CA VAL A 82 -5.11 7.95 -5.03
C VAL A 82 -4.16 7.05 -4.26
N GLY A 83 -4.32 6.99 -2.95
CA GLY A 83 -3.57 6.09 -2.08
C GLY A 83 -4.49 5.10 -1.38
N HIS A 84 -4.22 3.80 -1.51
CA HIS A 84 -4.99 2.76 -0.82
C HIS A 84 -4.17 2.12 0.30
N SER A 85 -4.74 2.01 1.51
CA SER A 85 -4.10 1.35 2.65
C SER A 85 -2.68 1.91 2.88
N TRP A 86 -1.63 1.10 2.88
CA TRP A 86 -0.24 1.58 2.98
C TRP A 86 0.13 2.60 1.89
N GLY A 87 -0.44 2.51 0.69
CA GLY A 87 -0.28 3.52 -0.36
C GLY A 87 -0.86 4.89 0.04
N SER A 88 -1.82 4.94 0.95
CA SER A 88 -2.34 6.20 1.48
C SER A 88 -1.36 6.91 2.40
N TYR A 89 -0.54 6.16 3.14
CA TYR A 89 0.58 6.73 3.90
C TYR A 89 1.62 7.37 2.96
N LEU A 90 2.03 6.67 1.90
CA LEU A 90 2.91 7.24 0.88
C LEU A 90 2.31 8.48 0.22
N GLY A 91 1.01 8.45 -0.07
CA GLY A 91 0.29 9.57 -0.67
C GLY A 91 0.36 10.83 0.19
N LEU A 92 0.19 10.73 1.51
CA LEU A 92 0.34 11.87 2.42
C LEU A 92 1.77 12.41 2.44
N LEU A 93 2.77 11.52 2.47
CA LEU A 93 4.16 11.95 2.40
C LEU A 93 4.47 12.64 1.08
N ALA A 94 3.96 12.10 -0.03
CA ALA A 94 4.14 12.70 -1.36
C ALA A 94 3.48 14.08 -1.47
N LEU A 95 2.30 14.26 -0.87
CA LEU A 95 1.65 15.57 -0.81
C LEU A 95 2.40 16.56 0.07
N ARG A 96 2.93 16.11 1.20
CA ARG A 96 3.73 16.97 2.09
C ARG A 96 4.97 17.51 1.37
N ASP A 97 5.67 16.63 0.64
CA ASP A 97 6.97 16.96 0.06
C ASP A 97 6.84 17.66 -1.31
N HIS A 98 5.81 17.33 -2.10
CA HIS A 98 5.57 17.88 -3.44
C HIS A 98 4.08 18.23 -3.68
N PRO A 99 3.48 19.13 -2.90
CA PRO A 99 2.06 19.50 -3.06
C PRO A 99 1.76 20.09 -4.44
N GLU A 100 2.74 20.70 -5.09
CA GLU A 100 2.61 21.29 -6.42
C GLU A 100 2.43 20.26 -7.54
N TYR A 101 2.70 18.98 -7.30
CA TYR A 101 2.50 17.91 -8.29
C TYR A 101 1.04 17.48 -8.40
N TYR A 102 0.25 17.71 -7.34
CA TYR A 102 -1.07 17.10 -7.20
C TYR A 102 -2.19 18.15 -7.17
N GLY A 103 -3.26 17.87 -7.94
CA GLY A 103 -4.46 18.72 -7.97
C GLY A 103 -5.49 18.30 -6.93
N ALA A 104 -5.55 17.01 -6.63
CA ALA A 104 -6.36 16.43 -5.55
C ALA A 104 -5.79 15.10 -5.11
N TYR A 105 -6.17 14.69 -3.90
CA TYR A 105 -5.81 13.41 -3.30
C TYR A 105 -7.03 12.71 -2.73
N VAL A 106 -7.08 11.38 -2.92
CA VAL A 106 -8.08 10.51 -2.32
C VAL A 106 -7.39 9.41 -1.54
N GLY A 107 -7.60 9.37 -0.23
CA GLY A 107 -7.14 8.30 0.64
C GLY A 107 -8.22 7.23 0.83
N MET A 108 -7.95 6.01 0.42
CA MET A 108 -8.82 4.85 0.62
C MET A 108 -8.26 3.97 1.72
N GLY A 109 -9.02 3.77 2.81
CA GLY A 109 -8.48 3.12 4.01
C GLY A 109 -7.25 3.87 4.52
N GLN A 110 -7.41 5.20 4.69
CA GLN A 110 -6.34 6.12 5.02
C GLN A 110 -5.64 5.73 6.31
N LEU A 111 -4.33 5.53 6.24
CA LEU A 111 -3.48 5.43 7.42
C LEU A 111 -3.17 6.83 7.93
N ALA A 112 -3.69 7.15 9.11
CA ALA A 112 -3.44 8.39 9.83
C ALA A 112 -2.93 8.06 11.23
N GLY A 113 -1.97 8.83 11.71
CA GLY A 113 -1.35 8.61 13.01
C GLY A 113 -0.17 7.62 12.99
N THR A 114 0.43 7.47 14.15
CA THR A 114 1.50 6.51 14.36
C THR A 114 0.96 5.08 14.43
N ARG A 115 1.83 4.11 14.24
CA ARG A 115 1.46 2.69 14.39
C ARG A 115 0.86 2.40 15.77
N ALA A 116 1.43 2.97 16.83
CA ALA A 116 0.94 2.80 18.20
C ALA A 116 -0.49 3.32 18.36
N GLU A 117 -0.80 4.50 17.86
CA GLU A 117 -2.16 5.07 17.89
C GLU A 117 -3.16 4.22 17.12
N VAL A 118 -2.80 3.76 15.92
CA VAL A 118 -3.68 2.89 15.12
C VAL A 118 -3.93 1.56 15.83
N GLN A 119 -2.93 0.97 16.46
CA GLN A 119 -3.08 -0.29 17.22
C GLN A 119 -3.96 -0.08 18.46
N GLU A 120 -3.81 1.03 19.17
CA GLU A 120 -4.64 1.35 20.33
C GLU A 120 -6.12 1.49 19.95
N ILE A 121 -6.42 2.26 18.91
CA ILE A 121 -7.79 2.43 18.39
C ILE A 121 -8.40 1.07 17.99
N ARG A 122 -7.62 0.23 17.31
CA ARG A 122 -8.09 -1.14 16.94
C ARG A 122 -8.36 -1.99 18.16
N ARG A 123 -7.47 -1.96 19.16
CA ARG A 123 -7.62 -2.71 20.41
C ARG A 123 -8.88 -2.30 21.15
N GLU A 124 -9.10 -0.99 21.32
CA GLU A 124 -10.31 -0.47 21.96
C GLU A 124 -11.58 -0.90 21.23
N PHE A 125 -11.60 -0.76 19.90
CA PHE A 125 -12.75 -1.12 19.08
C PHE A 125 -13.09 -2.60 19.20
N VAL A 126 -12.09 -3.50 19.02
CA VAL A 126 -12.31 -4.95 19.07
C VAL A 126 -12.65 -5.41 20.48
N SER A 127 -12.02 -4.82 21.51
CA SER A 127 -12.33 -5.13 22.91
C SER A 127 -13.76 -4.74 23.27
N ARG A 128 -14.25 -3.59 22.81
CA ARG A 128 -15.62 -3.16 22.99
C ARG A 128 -16.60 -4.10 22.29
N ALA A 129 -16.35 -4.40 21.01
CA ALA A 129 -17.20 -5.31 20.24
C ALA A 129 -17.26 -6.72 20.87
N ALA A 130 -16.13 -7.26 21.35
CA ALA A 130 -16.11 -8.54 22.04
C ALA A 130 -16.90 -8.54 23.34
N LYS A 131 -16.84 -7.46 24.12
CA LYS A 131 -17.65 -7.30 25.35
C LYS A 131 -19.14 -7.23 25.03
N GLU A 132 -19.52 -6.43 24.03
CA GLU A 132 -20.92 -6.29 23.60
C GLU A 132 -21.49 -7.62 23.07
N ALA A 133 -20.66 -8.42 22.38
CA ALA A 133 -21.04 -9.74 21.92
C ALA A 133 -21.00 -10.84 22.99
N GLY A 134 -20.50 -10.53 24.21
CA GLY A 134 -20.32 -11.52 25.29
C GLY A 134 -19.23 -12.54 24.99
N ASP A 135 -18.36 -12.28 24.02
CA ASP A 135 -17.29 -13.21 23.61
C ASP A 135 -16.08 -13.10 24.53
N ARG A 136 -16.10 -13.92 25.58
CA ARG A 136 -15.04 -13.98 26.59
C ARG A 136 -13.75 -14.57 26.02
N GLU A 137 -13.83 -15.49 25.08
CA GLU A 137 -12.66 -16.11 24.45
C GLU A 137 -11.93 -15.10 23.56
N LEU A 138 -12.65 -14.38 22.72
CA LEU A 138 -12.08 -13.30 21.90
C LEU A 138 -11.45 -12.22 22.79
N SER A 139 -12.13 -11.81 23.87
CA SER A 139 -11.64 -10.84 24.83
C SER A 139 -10.30 -11.29 25.46
N ALA A 140 -10.19 -12.56 25.86
CA ALA A 140 -8.97 -13.13 26.43
C ALA A 140 -7.83 -13.22 25.39
N ARG A 141 -8.14 -13.62 24.15
CA ARG A 141 -7.18 -13.71 23.05
C ARG A 141 -6.61 -12.37 22.63
N LEU A 142 -7.40 -11.31 22.71
CA LEU A 142 -6.93 -9.95 22.41
C LEU A 142 -5.90 -9.47 23.42
N VAL A 143 -6.06 -9.83 24.70
CA VAL A 143 -5.09 -9.51 25.75
C VAL A 143 -3.79 -10.32 25.60
N SER A 144 -3.86 -11.57 25.16
CA SER A 144 -2.69 -12.47 25.04
C SER A 144 -1.87 -12.27 23.77
N ARG A 145 -2.49 -11.78 22.68
CA ARG A 145 -1.85 -11.62 21.37
C ARG A 145 -1.13 -10.29 21.14
N ASP A 146 -1.11 -9.42 22.12
CA ASP A 146 -0.52 -8.09 22.00
C ASP A 146 0.97 -8.08 21.58
N LYS A 147 1.69 -9.18 21.83
CA LYS A 147 3.11 -9.31 21.47
C LYS A 147 3.36 -9.96 20.10
N GLU A 148 2.46 -10.84 19.63
CA GLU A 148 2.66 -11.60 18.38
C GLU A 148 2.09 -10.91 17.14
N VAL A 149 1.02 -10.15 17.28
CA VAL A 149 0.35 -9.49 16.13
C VAL A 149 1.19 -8.31 15.60
N ASP A 150 2.04 -7.75 16.44
CA ASP A 150 2.79 -6.55 16.13
C ASP A 150 3.92 -6.80 15.12
N SER A 151 4.57 -7.95 15.18
CA SER A 151 5.69 -8.28 14.29
C SER A 151 5.26 -8.95 12.97
N ALA A 152 4.10 -9.62 12.94
CA ALA A 152 3.69 -10.41 11.79
C ALA A 152 3.01 -9.62 10.66
N HIS A 153 2.40 -8.46 10.95
CA HIS A 153 1.56 -7.74 9.98
C HIS A 153 2.25 -6.62 9.18
N PHE A 154 3.40 -6.10 9.63
CA PHE A 154 4.14 -5.06 8.92
C PHE A 154 5.67 -5.24 9.03
N PRO A 155 6.24 -6.37 8.60
CA PRO A 155 7.68 -6.60 8.66
C PRO A 155 8.48 -5.59 7.81
N PHE A 156 7.83 -4.92 6.86
CA PHE A 156 8.45 -3.95 5.97
C PHE A 156 9.10 -2.76 6.71
N PHE A 157 8.49 -2.30 7.81
CA PHE A 157 9.01 -1.15 8.54
C PHE A 157 10.17 -1.48 9.48
N GLU A 158 10.17 -2.70 10.03
CA GLU A 158 11.11 -3.15 11.05
C GLU A 158 12.16 -4.11 10.51
N GLU A 159 11.77 -4.94 9.53
CA GLU A 159 12.61 -5.96 8.94
C GLU A 159 12.45 -5.98 7.40
N PRO A 160 13.02 -5.02 6.66
CA PRO A 160 12.88 -4.96 5.19
C PRO A 160 13.30 -6.26 4.47
N ASP A 161 14.36 -6.91 4.97
CA ASP A 161 14.84 -8.19 4.41
C ASP A 161 13.88 -9.35 4.66
N ARG A 162 13.22 -9.37 5.81
CA ARG A 162 12.16 -10.38 6.11
C ARG A 162 10.97 -10.18 5.19
N PHE A 163 10.52 -8.92 5.03
CA PHE A 163 9.46 -8.59 4.09
C PHE A 163 9.82 -9.04 2.67
N HIS A 164 11.03 -8.75 2.22
CA HIS A 164 11.50 -9.17 0.89
C HIS A 164 11.47 -10.69 0.74
N ARG A 165 11.96 -11.46 1.73
CA ARG A 165 11.90 -12.94 1.71
C ARG A 165 10.46 -13.45 1.62
N GLU A 166 9.52 -12.88 2.36
CA GLU A 166 8.11 -13.27 2.28
C GLU A 166 7.49 -12.93 0.91
N MET A 167 7.86 -11.83 0.30
CA MET A 167 7.41 -11.47 -1.04
C MET A 167 7.96 -12.43 -2.10
N VAL A 168 9.23 -12.84 -2.00
CA VAL A 168 9.82 -13.88 -2.86
C VAL A 168 9.04 -15.19 -2.76
N ARG A 169 8.71 -15.59 -1.53
CA ARG A 169 7.93 -16.82 -1.28
C ARG A 169 6.52 -16.74 -1.87
N LEU A 170 5.85 -15.60 -1.72
CA LEU A 170 4.52 -15.38 -2.28
C LEU A 170 4.53 -15.40 -3.81
N ASP A 171 5.52 -14.75 -4.44
CA ASP A 171 5.65 -14.77 -5.90
C ASP A 171 5.85 -16.19 -6.44
N GLN A 172 6.70 -16.99 -5.78
CA GLN A 172 6.88 -18.39 -6.13
C GLN A 172 5.57 -19.18 -6.02
N THR A 173 4.83 -19.02 -4.92
CA THR A 173 3.53 -19.67 -4.71
C THR A 173 2.51 -19.28 -5.79
N VAL A 174 2.46 -18.02 -6.18
CA VAL A 174 1.58 -17.52 -7.24
C VAL A 174 1.97 -18.11 -8.60
N ARG A 175 3.26 -18.18 -8.91
CA ARG A 175 3.76 -18.80 -10.16
C ARG A 175 3.41 -20.27 -10.23
N GLU A 176 3.61 -21.02 -9.16
CA GLU A 176 3.26 -22.45 -9.07
C GLU A 176 1.76 -22.68 -9.23
N PHE A 177 0.93 -21.84 -8.62
CA PHE A 177 -0.52 -21.88 -8.79
C PHE A 177 -0.96 -21.68 -10.25
N TRP A 178 -0.35 -20.75 -10.99
CA TRP A 178 -0.67 -20.50 -12.39
C TRP A 178 -0.05 -21.51 -13.36
N ALA A 179 1.11 -22.08 -13.02
CA ALA A 179 1.75 -23.11 -13.83
C ALA A 179 1.02 -24.46 -13.80
N GLY A 180 0.24 -24.72 -12.75
CA GLY A 180 -0.58 -25.94 -12.61
C GLY A 180 -1.96 -25.88 -13.24
N ARG A 181 -2.28 -24.80 -13.98
CA ARG A 181 -3.53 -24.61 -14.72
C ARG A 181 -3.29 -24.48 -16.20
#